data_a0fb270a0b4a37194bc7f937ffd52104
#
_entry.id   a0fb270a0b4a37194bc7f937ffd52104
#
_cell.length_a   1.000
_cell.length_b   1.000
_cell.length_c   1.000
_cell.angle_alpha   90.00
_cell.angle_beta   90.00
_cell.angle_gamma   90.00
#
_symmetry.space_group_name_H-M   'P 1'
#
loop_
_entity.id
_entity.type
_entity.pdbx_description
1 polymer ?
#
loop_
_entity_poly.entity_id
_entity_poly.type
_entity_poly.pdbx_seq_one_letter_code
_entity_poly.pdbx_strand_id
1 'polypeptide(L)'
;MAENKAGTSNRGPMGGRGPMGGGRRMMQGGEKAKNFSGSFKKLIRYIGNYKFAILAVMIFAAISTVFSVAGPKVMGKATTALAEGLMKKIAGTGGIDFTRIGKILLLTLGLYLTSTVFNFLQGWIMTGVTQKICYRLRKEISEKINRMPMKYFESRTYGEVLSRITNDVDTLGQGLNQSVTQVITSTATLIGVVVMMLTISPLMTLIAFIILPVSAILMSTVVKFSQKYFRTQQEYLGHINGQVEESYGGHLVIKAFNKEKDMVKTFDETNGVLYESAWKSQFLSGLMQPIMAFVGNLGYAGVAISGGLLAIRGTIGVGDIQAFIQYVKNFTQPIQQIAQVINQVQSMTAASERVFEFLEEEEEDQEHEGAVSVENVTGEVKFFHVNFGYNPNQTIINDFSVDVKPGQKIAIVGPTGAGKTTMVKLLMRFYDVNSGQILLDNHDVRDYNRRDLRKAFGMVLQDTWLYKGTIMENIRYGRLDATDEEVIEAAKAAHADSFIRTLPGGYNMELNEDASTVSQGQKQLLTIARAILADSKVMILDEATSSVDTRTEALIQKAMDNLMEGRTSFVIAHRLSTIKNADVILVMKDGDIIEQGNHEELLAKGGFYAQLYNSQFEEAA
;
A
#
# COMPACT_ATOMS: atom_id res chain seq x y z
N MET A 1 33.05 -45.57 20.44
CA MET A 1 32.32 -45.50 21.70
C MET A 1 31.96 -44.06 22.01
N ALA A 2 30.66 -43.80 22.14
CA ALA A 2 29.94 -42.65 22.74
C ALA A 2 30.34 -41.23 22.27
N GLU A 3 29.64 -40.61 21.36
CA GLU A 3 28.52 -39.68 21.50
C GLU A 3 28.53 -38.77 22.73
N ASN A 4 28.65 -37.46 22.48
CA ASN A 4 27.90 -36.50 23.26
C ASN A 4 27.56 -35.24 22.41
N LYS A 5 26.28 -35.02 22.19
CA LYS A 5 25.68 -33.81 21.62
C LYS A 5 25.66 -32.71 22.67
N ALA A 6 26.14 -31.53 22.33
CA ALA A 6 25.79 -30.29 23.06
C ALA A 6 25.46 -29.21 22.04
N GLY A 7 24.19 -28.82 22.01
CA GLY A 7 23.70 -27.70 21.22
C GLY A 7 24.13 -26.37 21.80
N THR A 8 24.67 -25.51 20.96
CA THR A 8 24.91 -24.09 21.28
C THR A 8 23.99 -23.23 20.44
N SER A 9 22.99 -22.66 21.12
CA SER A 9 22.18 -21.58 20.59
C SER A 9 23.02 -20.29 20.51
N ASN A 10 23.34 -19.85 19.30
CA ASN A 10 24.03 -18.57 19.10
C ASN A 10 22.97 -17.51 18.73
N ARG A 11 22.61 -16.67 19.70
CA ARG A 11 21.86 -15.43 19.47
C ARG A 11 22.87 -14.34 19.12
N GLY A 12 22.92 -13.95 17.84
CA GLY A 12 23.66 -12.77 17.38
C GLY A 12 22.85 -11.47 17.59
N PRO A 13 23.50 -10.30 17.69
CA PRO A 13 22.88 -9.05 18.08
C PRO A 13 22.04 -8.42 16.97
N MET A 14 20.92 -7.81 17.37
CA MET A 14 20.03 -7.02 16.53
C MET A 14 20.75 -5.81 15.93
N GLY A 15 20.94 -5.81 14.61
CA GLY A 15 21.37 -4.65 13.83
C GLY A 15 20.15 -3.80 13.43
N GLY A 16 20.30 -2.48 13.56
CA GLY A 16 19.29 -1.47 13.32
C GLY A 16 18.71 -1.53 11.90
N ARG A 17 17.39 -1.40 11.81
CA ARG A 17 16.63 -1.30 10.57
C ARG A 17 16.69 0.14 10.04
N GLY A 18 17.36 0.36 8.90
CA GLY A 18 17.26 1.59 8.12
C GLY A 18 15.94 1.67 7.34
N PRO A 19 15.48 2.87 6.95
CA PRO A 19 14.18 3.09 6.34
C PRO A 19 14.23 2.96 4.81
N MET A 20 14.32 1.73 4.26
CA MET A 20 14.09 1.47 2.82
C MET A 20 13.66 0.02 2.60
N GLY A 21 12.39 -0.27 2.86
CA GLY A 21 11.79 -1.60 2.70
C GLY A 21 10.49 -1.63 1.87
N GLY A 22 10.27 -0.65 0.97
CA GLY A 22 9.02 -0.53 0.20
C GLY A 22 8.90 -1.41 -1.06
N GLY A 23 9.97 -2.06 -1.54
CA GLY A 23 9.99 -2.78 -2.81
C GLY A 23 9.64 -4.27 -2.80
N ARG A 24 9.50 -4.89 -1.65
CA ARG A 24 9.54 -6.36 -1.53
C ARG A 24 8.24 -7.12 -1.79
N ARG A 25 7.10 -6.43 -2.01
CA ARG A 25 5.79 -7.11 -2.15
C ARG A 25 5.20 -7.21 -3.56
N MET A 26 5.85 -6.66 -4.59
CA MET A 26 5.26 -6.63 -5.94
C MET A 26 5.32 -7.94 -6.75
N MET A 27 5.96 -9.02 -6.27
CA MET A 27 6.07 -10.29 -7.00
C MET A 27 5.83 -11.57 -6.20
N GLN A 28 5.22 -11.49 -5.02
CA GLN A 28 4.69 -12.71 -4.40
C GLN A 28 3.35 -13.03 -5.03
N GLY A 29 3.21 -14.24 -5.56
CA GLY A 29 1.93 -14.80 -6.02
C GLY A 29 0.86 -14.52 -4.97
N GLY A 30 -0.26 -13.90 -5.39
CA GLY A 30 -1.24 -13.19 -4.59
C GLY A 30 -1.44 -13.77 -3.20
N GLU A 31 -1.21 -12.97 -2.17
CA GLU A 31 -1.56 -13.33 -0.79
C GLU A 31 -3.02 -13.77 -0.79
N LYS A 32 -3.25 -14.97 -0.29
CA LYS A 32 -4.63 -15.49 -0.16
C LYS A 32 -5.30 -14.73 0.98
N ALA A 33 -6.52 -14.28 0.76
CA ALA A 33 -7.34 -13.68 1.80
C ALA A 33 -7.48 -14.64 2.99
N LYS A 34 -7.27 -14.14 4.20
CA LYS A 34 -7.42 -14.92 5.45
C LYS A 34 -8.89 -15.32 5.65
N ASN A 35 -9.82 -14.40 5.35
CA ASN A 35 -11.26 -14.62 5.40
C ASN A 35 -11.91 -14.30 4.05
N PHE A 36 -11.68 -15.17 3.05
CA PHE A 36 -12.20 -14.97 1.69
C PHE A 36 -13.71 -14.70 1.66
N SER A 37 -14.51 -15.53 2.35
CA SER A 37 -15.98 -15.41 2.31
C SER A 37 -16.48 -14.10 2.93
N GLY A 38 -15.90 -13.68 4.06
CA GLY A 38 -16.26 -12.43 4.75
C GLY A 38 -15.91 -11.20 3.90
N SER A 39 -14.68 -11.14 3.40
CA SER A 39 -14.18 -10.01 2.61
C SER A 39 -14.89 -9.90 1.27
N PHE A 40 -15.16 -11.02 0.60
CA PHE A 40 -15.94 -11.05 -0.64
C PHE A 40 -17.39 -10.58 -0.43
N LYS A 41 -18.04 -10.98 0.68
CA LYS A 41 -19.39 -10.51 1.02
C LYS A 41 -19.43 -9.00 1.30
N LYS A 42 -18.42 -8.46 1.99
CA LYS A 42 -18.27 -7.01 2.21
C LYS A 42 -18.14 -6.27 0.88
N LEU A 43 -17.27 -6.77 0.00
CA LEU A 43 -17.07 -6.21 -1.33
C LEU A 43 -18.38 -6.20 -2.15
N ILE A 44 -19.11 -7.31 -2.18
CA ILE A 44 -20.42 -7.36 -2.87
C ILE A 44 -21.41 -6.35 -2.28
N ARG A 45 -21.45 -6.19 -0.95
CA ARG A 45 -22.31 -5.20 -0.30
C ARG A 45 -21.92 -3.77 -0.70
N TYR A 46 -20.63 -3.47 -0.78
CA TYR A 46 -20.11 -2.17 -1.19
C TYR A 46 -20.48 -1.84 -2.65
N ILE A 47 -20.37 -2.84 -3.54
CA ILE A 47 -20.75 -2.77 -4.95
C ILE A 47 -22.28 -2.65 -5.11
N GLY A 48 -23.06 -3.11 -4.15
CA GLY A 48 -24.53 -3.13 -4.16
C GLY A 48 -25.18 -1.76 -4.42
N ASN A 49 -24.47 -0.67 -4.14
CA ASN A 49 -24.92 0.69 -4.48
C ASN A 49 -25.04 0.90 -6.00
N TYR A 50 -24.36 0.09 -6.82
CA TYR A 50 -24.35 0.16 -8.28
C TYR A 50 -25.13 -0.99 -8.95
N LYS A 51 -26.04 -1.67 -8.22
CA LYS A 51 -26.77 -2.86 -8.68
C LYS A 51 -27.49 -2.68 -10.03
N PHE A 52 -28.06 -1.52 -10.30
CA PHE A 52 -28.74 -1.25 -11.58
C PHE A 52 -27.75 -1.15 -12.75
N ALA A 53 -26.58 -0.54 -12.54
CA ALA A 53 -25.53 -0.48 -13.56
C ALA A 53 -24.96 -1.87 -13.85
N ILE A 54 -24.77 -2.69 -12.82
CA ILE A 54 -24.30 -4.09 -12.97
C ILE A 54 -25.36 -4.92 -13.70
N LEU A 55 -26.64 -4.74 -13.39
CA LEU A 55 -27.73 -5.41 -14.11
C LEU A 55 -27.74 -5.02 -15.60
N ALA A 56 -27.54 -3.74 -15.92
CA ALA A 56 -27.41 -3.28 -17.30
C ALA A 56 -26.19 -3.93 -18.01
N VAL A 57 -25.04 -4.02 -17.31
CA VAL A 57 -23.86 -4.73 -17.81
C VAL A 57 -24.18 -6.20 -18.11
N MET A 58 -24.90 -6.88 -17.21
CA MET A 58 -25.31 -8.28 -17.42
C MET A 58 -26.24 -8.44 -18.63
N ILE A 59 -27.22 -7.56 -18.79
CA ILE A 59 -28.13 -7.57 -19.93
C ILE A 59 -27.39 -7.33 -21.24
N PHE A 60 -26.52 -6.30 -21.29
CA PHE A 60 -25.74 -6.01 -22.50
C PHE A 60 -24.75 -7.11 -22.85
N ALA A 61 -24.15 -7.75 -21.86
CA ALA A 61 -23.30 -8.92 -22.05
C ALA A 61 -24.10 -10.09 -22.64
N ALA A 62 -25.28 -10.39 -22.12
CA ALA A 62 -26.14 -11.46 -22.64
C ALA A 62 -26.56 -11.17 -24.10
N ILE A 63 -27.02 -9.95 -24.39
CA ILE A 63 -27.38 -9.53 -25.74
C ILE A 63 -26.17 -9.64 -26.71
N SER A 64 -25.03 -9.07 -26.34
CA SER A 64 -23.80 -9.15 -27.13
C SER A 64 -23.44 -10.60 -27.43
N THR A 65 -23.50 -11.47 -26.42
CA THR A 65 -23.18 -12.89 -26.56
C THR A 65 -24.15 -13.61 -27.49
N VAL A 66 -25.46 -13.37 -27.40
CA VAL A 66 -26.46 -13.99 -28.28
C VAL A 66 -26.16 -13.66 -29.73
N PHE A 67 -25.89 -12.39 -30.05
CA PHE A 67 -25.55 -11.98 -31.43
C PHE A 67 -24.23 -12.57 -31.90
N SER A 68 -23.22 -12.61 -31.03
CA SER A 68 -21.90 -13.19 -31.36
C SER A 68 -22.00 -14.70 -31.62
N VAL A 69 -22.74 -15.44 -30.79
CA VAL A 69 -22.90 -16.91 -30.90
C VAL A 69 -23.80 -17.30 -32.07
N ALA A 70 -24.74 -16.45 -32.47
CA ALA A 70 -25.57 -16.70 -33.67
C ALA A 70 -24.76 -16.56 -34.99
N GLY A 71 -23.70 -15.75 -35.00
CA GLY A 71 -22.88 -15.43 -36.16
C GLY A 71 -22.37 -16.64 -36.94
N PRO A 72 -21.69 -17.62 -36.35
CA PRO A 72 -21.17 -18.80 -37.01
C PRO A 72 -22.24 -19.63 -37.73
N LYS A 73 -23.46 -19.79 -37.16
CA LYS A 73 -24.57 -20.50 -37.78
C LYS A 73 -25.09 -19.78 -39.00
N VAL A 74 -25.22 -18.45 -38.91
CA VAL A 74 -25.64 -17.64 -40.08
C VAL A 74 -24.59 -17.67 -41.17
N MET A 75 -23.30 -17.56 -40.83
CA MET A 75 -22.18 -17.68 -41.75
C MET A 75 -22.14 -19.05 -42.44
N GLY A 76 -22.46 -20.11 -41.69
CA GLY A 76 -22.56 -21.47 -42.22
C GLY A 76 -23.62 -21.58 -43.36
N LYS A 77 -24.74 -20.82 -43.28
CA LYS A 77 -25.72 -20.78 -44.40
C LYS A 77 -25.13 -20.21 -45.69
N ALA A 78 -24.21 -19.23 -45.56
CA ALA A 78 -23.51 -18.70 -46.73
C ALA A 78 -22.61 -19.76 -47.37
N THR A 79 -21.88 -20.52 -46.55
CA THR A 79 -21.03 -21.63 -47.03
C THR A 79 -21.86 -22.75 -47.69
N THR A 80 -23.02 -23.11 -47.11
CA THR A 80 -23.95 -24.07 -47.75
C THR A 80 -24.44 -23.55 -49.09
N ALA A 81 -24.88 -22.29 -49.16
CA ALA A 81 -25.33 -21.69 -50.42
C ALA A 81 -24.24 -21.65 -51.53
N LEU A 82 -22.99 -21.41 -51.10
CA LEU A 82 -21.83 -21.47 -52.00
C LEU A 82 -21.59 -22.90 -52.51
N ALA A 83 -21.60 -23.88 -51.61
CA ALA A 83 -21.43 -25.29 -51.97
C ALA A 83 -22.53 -25.81 -52.91
N GLU A 84 -23.80 -25.52 -52.60
CA GLU A 84 -24.94 -25.85 -53.47
C GLU A 84 -24.83 -25.20 -54.85
N GLY A 85 -24.45 -23.93 -54.93
CA GLY A 85 -24.26 -23.19 -56.15
C GLY A 85 -23.10 -23.76 -57.02
N LEU A 86 -22.01 -24.17 -56.37
CA LEU A 86 -20.90 -24.82 -57.04
C LEU A 86 -21.28 -26.20 -57.61
N MET A 87 -22.02 -26.99 -56.85
CA MET A 87 -22.53 -28.29 -57.35
C MET A 87 -23.46 -28.12 -58.52
N LYS A 88 -24.40 -27.14 -58.50
CA LYS A 88 -25.27 -26.81 -59.61
C LYS A 88 -24.49 -26.37 -60.86
N LYS A 89 -23.41 -25.62 -60.69
CA LYS A 89 -22.54 -25.18 -61.74
C LYS A 89 -21.79 -26.35 -62.40
N ILE A 90 -21.27 -27.28 -61.59
CA ILE A 90 -20.58 -28.49 -62.05
C ILE A 90 -21.57 -29.41 -62.76
N ALA A 91 -22.80 -29.55 -62.28
CA ALA A 91 -23.86 -30.36 -62.88
C ALA A 91 -24.50 -29.70 -64.16
N GLY A 92 -24.12 -28.48 -64.49
CA GLY A 92 -24.68 -27.74 -65.65
C GLY A 92 -26.13 -27.25 -65.40
N THR A 93 -26.67 -27.35 -64.20
CA THR A 93 -28.08 -27.06 -63.87
C THR A 93 -28.32 -25.63 -63.29
N GLY A 94 -27.24 -24.81 -63.13
CA GLY A 94 -27.34 -23.46 -62.66
C GLY A 94 -26.01 -22.86 -62.27
N GLY A 95 -26.03 -21.74 -61.51
CA GLY A 95 -24.84 -21.02 -61.02
C GLY A 95 -24.89 -20.69 -59.55
N ILE A 96 -23.86 -19.98 -59.05
CA ILE A 96 -23.75 -19.50 -57.68
C ILE A 96 -24.63 -18.26 -57.51
N ASP A 97 -25.52 -18.26 -56.53
CA ASP A 97 -26.36 -17.11 -56.19
C ASP A 97 -25.60 -16.16 -55.24
N PHE A 98 -24.82 -15.25 -55.83
CA PHE A 98 -24.06 -14.23 -55.09
C PHE A 98 -24.98 -13.23 -54.37
N THR A 99 -26.21 -13.02 -54.84
CA THR A 99 -27.18 -12.12 -54.21
C THR A 99 -27.63 -12.67 -52.87
N ARG A 100 -27.95 -13.98 -52.81
CA ARG A 100 -28.32 -14.69 -51.60
C ARG A 100 -27.14 -14.71 -50.60
N ILE A 101 -25.92 -15.02 -51.06
CA ILE A 101 -24.71 -15.00 -50.26
C ILE A 101 -24.44 -13.60 -49.69
N GLY A 102 -24.54 -12.55 -50.54
CA GLY A 102 -24.37 -11.16 -50.10
C GLY A 102 -25.33 -10.74 -49.00
N LYS A 103 -26.61 -11.12 -49.12
CA LYS A 103 -27.61 -10.85 -48.06
C LYS A 103 -27.24 -11.55 -46.73
N ILE A 104 -26.78 -12.79 -46.79
CA ILE A 104 -26.35 -13.53 -45.57
C ILE A 104 -25.11 -12.89 -44.93
N LEU A 105 -24.15 -12.46 -45.75
CA LEU A 105 -22.94 -11.78 -45.25
C LEU A 105 -23.27 -10.43 -44.63
N LEU A 106 -24.17 -9.64 -45.22
CA LEU A 106 -24.64 -8.38 -44.66
C LEU A 106 -25.37 -8.61 -43.32
N LEU A 107 -26.22 -9.65 -43.24
CA LEU A 107 -26.87 -10.03 -41.96
C LEU A 107 -25.84 -10.40 -40.90
N THR A 108 -24.83 -11.22 -41.26
CA THR A 108 -23.74 -11.62 -40.36
C THR A 108 -22.94 -10.41 -39.87
N LEU A 109 -22.63 -9.48 -40.78
CA LEU A 109 -21.98 -8.21 -40.43
C LEU A 109 -22.83 -7.41 -39.45
N GLY A 110 -24.14 -7.29 -39.69
CA GLY A 110 -25.07 -6.63 -38.79
C GLY A 110 -25.10 -7.24 -37.38
N LEU A 111 -25.10 -8.59 -37.28
CA LEU A 111 -25.05 -9.30 -36.01
C LEU A 111 -23.76 -8.98 -35.22
N TYR A 112 -22.61 -9.02 -35.90
CA TYR A 112 -21.33 -8.71 -35.24
C TYR A 112 -21.19 -7.24 -34.88
N LEU A 113 -21.66 -6.30 -35.70
CA LEU A 113 -21.68 -4.88 -35.36
C LEU A 113 -22.56 -4.63 -34.14
N THR A 114 -23.75 -5.23 -34.08
CA THR A 114 -24.65 -5.14 -32.93
C THR A 114 -23.99 -5.71 -31.67
N SER A 115 -23.39 -6.89 -31.76
CA SER A 115 -22.62 -7.49 -30.66
C SER A 115 -21.52 -6.56 -30.15
N THR A 116 -20.75 -5.94 -31.07
CA THR A 116 -19.66 -5.02 -30.73
C THR A 116 -20.16 -3.77 -30.02
N VAL A 117 -21.29 -3.19 -30.46
CA VAL A 117 -21.88 -2.03 -29.81
C VAL A 117 -22.31 -2.35 -28.36
N PHE A 118 -22.99 -3.48 -28.14
CA PHE A 118 -23.37 -3.87 -26.80
C PHE A 118 -22.17 -4.22 -25.90
N ASN A 119 -21.14 -4.82 -26.46
CA ASN A 119 -19.90 -5.09 -25.72
C ASN A 119 -19.18 -3.78 -25.35
N PHE A 120 -19.15 -2.80 -26.24
CA PHE A 120 -18.61 -1.46 -25.95
C PHE A 120 -19.41 -0.77 -24.84
N LEU A 121 -20.73 -0.75 -24.91
CA LEU A 121 -21.59 -0.15 -23.86
C LEU A 121 -21.40 -0.83 -22.51
N GLN A 122 -21.32 -2.15 -22.49
CA GLN A 122 -21.00 -2.94 -21.30
C GLN A 122 -19.67 -2.51 -20.67
N GLY A 123 -18.60 -2.45 -21.46
CA GLY A 123 -17.28 -2.05 -21.00
C GLY A 123 -17.25 -0.61 -20.48
N TRP A 124 -17.91 0.30 -21.19
CA TRP A 124 -18.00 1.69 -20.79
C TRP A 124 -18.70 1.88 -19.43
N ILE A 125 -19.86 1.23 -19.23
CA ILE A 125 -20.58 1.27 -17.94
C ILE A 125 -19.75 0.64 -16.84
N MET A 126 -19.16 -0.55 -17.06
CA MET A 126 -18.36 -1.25 -16.04
C MET A 126 -17.14 -0.44 -15.62
N THR A 127 -16.43 0.16 -16.58
CA THR A 127 -15.30 1.05 -16.29
C THR A 127 -15.75 2.26 -15.47
N GLY A 128 -16.88 2.89 -15.83
CA GLY A 128 -17.43 4.01 -15.09
C GLY A 128 -17.78 3.66 -13.63
N VAL A 129 -18.38 2.50 -13.42
CA VAL A 129 -18.71 1.98 -12.06
C VAL A 129 -17.43 1.73 -11.27
N THR A 130 -16.46 1.04 -11.86
CA THR A 130 -15.19 0.70 -11.23
C THR A 130 -14.44 1.97 -10.80
N GLN A 131 -14.33 2.97 -11.67
CA GLN A 131 -13.63 4.22 -11.33
C GLN A 131 -14.31 4.99 -10.21
N LYS A 132 -15.65 4.99 -10.15
CA LYS A 132 -16.39 5.60 -9.03
C LYS A 132 -16.14 4.86 -7.71
N ILE A 133 -16.04 3.53 -7.73
CA ILE A 133 -15.70 2.71 -6.56
C ILE A 133 -14.28 3.03 -6.09
N CYS A 134 -13.29 3.03 -6.98
CA CYS A 134 -11.89 3.34 -6.65
C CYS A 134 -11.74 4.77 -6.10
N TYR A 135 -12.41 5.76 -6.72
CA TYR A 135 -12.42 7.13 -6.22
C TYR A 135 -12.98 7.22 -4.80
N ARG A 136 -14.11 6.57 -4.55
CA ARG A 136 -14.74 6.56 -3.23
C ARG A 136 -13.86 5.89 -2.17
N LEU A 137 -13.28 4.73 -2.49
CA LEU A 137 -12.37 4.03 -1.57
C LEU A 137 -11.14 4.88 -1.23
N ARG A 138 -10.50 5.50 -2.24
CA ARG A 138 -9.36 6.39 -1.97
C ARG A 138 -9.72 7.57 -1.10
N LYS A 139 -10.91 8.16 -1.33
CA LYS A 139 -11.42 9.26 -0.50
C LYS A 139 -11.63 8.80 0.95
N GLU A 140 -12.35 7.69 1.16
CA GLU A 140 -12.62 7.13 2.49
C GLU A 140 -11.31 6.78 3.23
N ILE A 141 -10.32 6.17 2.53
CA ILE A 141 -9.01 5.86 3.11
C ILE A 141 -8.25 7.15 3.47
N SER A 142 -8.23 8.15 2.57
CA SER A 142 -7.53 9.42 2.81
C SER A 142 -8.13 10.19 4.00
N GLU A 143 -9.46 10.23 4.11
CA GLU A 143 -10.14 10.84 5.25
C GLU A 143 -9.85 10.09 6.54
N LYS A 144 -9.83 8.75 6.49
CA LYS A 144 -9.56 7.91 7.65
C LYS A 144 -8.12 8.04 8.16
N ILE A 145 -7.13 8.15 7.26
CA ILE A 145 -5.72 8.36 7.65
C ILE A 145 -5.58 9.52 8.64
N ASN A 146 -6.31 10.61 8.41
CA ASN A 146 -6.24 11.79 9.28
C ASN A 146 -6.95 11.62 10.64
N ARG A 147 -7.69 10.52 10.83
CA ARG A 147 -8.42 10.20 12.06
C ARG A 147 -7.86 8.99 12.81
N MET A 148 -6.80 8.37 12.25
CA MET A 148 -6.20 7.19 12.86
C MET A 148 -5.31 7.55 14.05
N PRO A 149 -5.31 6.73 15.13
CA PRO A 149 -4.45 6.94 16.27
C PRO A 149 -2.97 6.71 15.93
N MET A 150 -2.07 7.42 16.62
CA MET A 150 -0.62 7.31 16.41
C MET A 150 -0.10 5.88 16.57
N LYS A 151 -0.68 5.10 17.47
CA LYS A 151 -0.40 3.67 17.69
C LYS A 151 -0.46 2.85 16.39
N TYR A 152 -1.39 3.17 15.50
CA TYR A 152 -1.53 2.47 14.22
C TYR A 152 -0.30 2.67 13.32
N PHE A 153 0.17 3.93 13.22
CA PHE A 153 1.32 4.27 12.38
C PHE A 153 2.64 3.79 12.95
N GLU A 154 2.81 3.78 14.27
CA GLU A 154 4.02 3.27 14.92
C GLU A 154 4.18 1.75 14.82
N SER A 155 3.07 1.03 14.69
CA SER A 155 3.07 -0.44 14.53
C SER A 155 3.27 -0.91 13.10
N ARG A 156 3.22 -0.01 12.09
CA ARG A 156 3.24 -0.34 10.66
C ARG A 156 4.22 0.55 9.90
N THR A 157 4.65 0.10 8.72
CA THR A 157 5.52 0.91 7.86
C THR A 157 4.70 1.87 7.00
N TYR A 158 5.26 3.04 6.68
CA TYR A 158 4.64 3.99 5.74
C TYR A 158 4.27 3.35 4.41
N GLY A 159 5.16 2.51 3.88
CA GLY A 159 4.93 1.80 2.63
C GLY A 159 3.73 0.85 2.67
N GLU A 160 3.43 0.25 3.82
CA GLU A 160 2.24 -0.60 3.99
C GLU A 160 0.95 0.22 3.91
N VAL A 161 0.90 1.37 4.59
CA VAL A 161 -0.28 2.26 4.57
C VAL A 161 -0.49 2.86 3.19
N LEU A 162 0.58 3.36 2.54
CA LEU A 162 0.52 3.93 1.21
C LEU A 162 0.08 2.89 0.17
N SER A 163 0.55 1.65 0.27
CA SER A 163 0.16 0.56 -0.62
C SER A 163 -1.35 0.27 -0.61
N ARG A 164 -2.06 0.54 0.49
CA ARG A 164 -3.52 0.37 0.57
C ARG A 164 -4.27 1.38 -0.30
N ILE A 165 -3.82 2.64 -0.34
CA ILE A 165 -4.42 3.68 -1.19
C ILE A 165 -4.13 3.44 -2.67
N THR A 166 -2.91 3.00 -2.98
CA THR A 166 -2.43 2.84 -4.37
C THR A 166 -2.70 1.43 -4.87
N ASN A 167 -1.84 0.48 -4.50
CA ASN A 167 -1.81 -0.85 -5.09
C ASN A 167 -3.05 -1.69 -4.79
N ASP A 168 -3.58 -1.64 -3.55
CA ASP A 168 -4.74 -2.45 -3.20
C ASP A 168 -6.02 -1.94 -3.86
N VAL A 169 -6.22 -0.62 -3.92
CA VAL A 169 -7.38 -0.04 -4.62
C VAL A 169 -7.28 -0.27 -6.13
N ASP A 170 -6.07 -0.20 -6.73
CA ASP A 170 -5.87 -0.50 -8.15
C ASP A 170 -6.10 -1.99 -8.46
N THR A 171 -5.63 -2.89 -7.58
CA THR A 171 -5.90 -4.34 -7.69
C THR A 171 -7.40 -4.63 -7.61
N LEU A 172 -8.12 -3.96 -6.70
CA LEU A 172 -9.58 -4.02 -6.63
C LEU A 172 -10.24 -3.54 -7.91
N GLY A 173 -9.81 -2.37 -8.44
CA GLY A 173 -10.36 -1.80 -9.66
C GLY A 173 -10.14 -2.71 -10.87
N GLN A 174 -8.92 -3.19 -11.07
CA GLN A 174 -8.61 -4.12 -12.16
C GLN A 174 -9.38 -5.43 -12.02
N GLY A 175 -9.41 -6.00 -10.80
CA GLY A 175 -10.14 -7.22 -10.50
C GLY A 175 -11.64 -7.09 -10.76
N LEU A 176 -12.27 -6.00 -10.33
CA LEU A 176 -13.69 -5.74 -10.58
C LEU A 176 -14.01 -5.63 -12.07
N ASN A 177 -13.24 -4.80 -12.79
CA ASN A 177 -13.48 -4.56 -14.21
C ASN A 177 -13.33 -5.83 -15.04
N GLN A 178 -12.24 -6.58 -14.83
CA GLN A 178 -11.95 -7.78 -15.58
C GLN A 178 -12.80 -8.98 -15.13
N SER A 179 -12.86 -9.27 -13.82
CA SER A 179 -13.51 -10.48 -13.33
C SER A 179 -15.01 -10.49 -13.54
N VAL A 180 -15.71 -9.38 -13.23
CA VAL A 180 -17.17 -9.31 -13.38
C VAL A 180 -17.55 -9.43 -14.85
N THR A 181 -16.90 -8.65 -15.71
CA THR A 181 -17.16 -8.69 -17.16
C THR A 181 -16.87 -10.06 -17.74
N GLN A 182 -15.70 -10.64 -17.40
CA GLN A 182 -15.23 -11.92 -17.94
C GLN A 182 -16.09 -13.10 -17.50
N VAL A 183 -16.50 -13.17 -16.23
CA VAL A 183 -17.39 -14.26 -15.75
C VAL A 183 -18.72 -14.22 -16.48
N ILE A 184 -19.32 -13.04 -16.63
CA ILE A 184 -20.63 -12.91 -17.29
C ILE A 184 -20.54 -13.31 -18.76
N THR A 185 -19.58 -12.74 -19.50
CA THR A 185 -19.42 -13.02 -20.94
C THR A 185 -19.01 -14.48 -21.19
N SER A 186 -18.07 -15.01 -20.42
CA SER A 186 -17.61 -16.40 -20.60
C SER A 186 -18.71 -17.41 -20.28
N THR A 187 -19.49 -17.18 -19.20
CA THR A 187 -20.60 -18.07 -18.84
C THR A 187 -21.70 -18.01 -19.90
N ALA A 188 -22.09 -16.81 -20.35
CA ALA A 188 -23.09 -16.65 -21.38
C ALA A 188 -22.62 -17.27 -22.72
N THR A 189 -21.34 -17.08 -23.10
CA THR A 189 -20.76 -17.70 -24.32
C THR A 189 -20.77 -19.22 -24.22
N LEU A 190 -20.35 -19.78 -23.08
CA LEU A 190 -20.32 -21.22 -22.86
C LEU A 190 -21.70 -21.84 -23.03
N ILE A 191 -22.72 -21.26 -22.35
CA ILE A 191 -24.09 -21.72 -22.45
C ILE A 191 -24.61 -21.59 -23.90
N GLY A 192 -24.40 -20.43 -24.53
CA GLY A 192 -24.86 -20.16 -25.89
C GLY A 192 -24.22 -21.10 -26.90
N VAL A 193 -22.90 -21.32 -26.82
CA VAL A 193 -22.16 -22.25 -27.71
C VAL A 193 -22.67 -23.68 -27.53
N VAL A 194 -22.83 -24.17 -26.30
CA VAL A 194 -23.34 -25.53 -26.03
C VAL A 194 -24.76 -25.71 -26.61
N VAL A 195 -25.66 -24.75 -26.41
CA VAL A 195 -26.98 -24.77 -26.98
C VAL A 195 -26.93 -24.85 -28.51
N MET A 196 -26.10 -24.02 -29.15
CA MET A 196 -25.95 -24.02 -30.61
C MET A 196 -25.35 -25.32 -31.16
N MET A 197 -24.37 -25.90 -30.45
CA MET A 197 -23.78 -27.21 -30.84
C MET A 197 -24.82 -28.33 -30.75
N LEU A 198 -25.64 -28.38 -29.70
CA LEU A 198 -26.73 -29.34 -29.55
C LEU A 198 -27.80 -29.21 -30.66
N THR A 199 -28.10 -27.98 -31.10
CA THR A 199 -29.07 -27.74 -32.19
C THR A 199 -28.55 -28.17 -33.56
N ILE A 200 -27.24 -28.32 -33.77
CA ILE A 200 -26.65 -28.79 -35.00
C ILE A 200 -26.57 -30.35 -34.98
N SER A 201 -25.86 -30.89 -34.01
CA SER A 201 -25.71 -32.35 -33.88
C SER A 201 -25.33 -32.76 -32.46
N PRO A 202 -26.17 -33.49 -31.74
CA PRO A 202 -25.83 -34.07 -30.42
C PRO A 202 -24.63 -35.01 -30.47
N LEU A 203 -24.46 -35.79 -31.57
CA LEU A 203 -23.32 -36.70 -31.72
C LEU A 203 -21.98 -35.95 -31.82
N MET A 204 -21.91 -34.92 -32.66
CA MET A 204 -20.70 -34.10 -32.78
C MET A 204 -20.41 -33.35 -31.47
N THR A 205 -21.46 -32.94 -30.73
CA THR A 205 -21.32 -32.30 -29.40
C THR A 205 -20.71 -33.26 -28.39
N LEU A 206 -21.13 -34.53 -28.38
CA LEU A 206 -20.54 -35.56 -27.55
C LEU A 206 -19.04 -35.76 -27.84
N ILE A 207 -18.65 -35.81 -29.11
CA ILE A 207 -17.23 -35.88 -29.52
C ILE A 207 -16.44 -34.68 -29.03
N ALA A 208 -16.98 -33.47 -29.16
CA ALA A 208 -16.36 -32.25 -28.64
C ALA A 208 -16.19 -32.24 -27.11
N PHE A 209 -17.19 -32.80 -26.38
CA PHE A 209 -17.09 -32.92 -24.92
C PHE A 209 -16.02 -33.91 -24.46
N ILE A 210 -15.67 -34.96 -25.25
CA ILE A 210 -14.59 -35.91 -24.93
C ILE A 210 -13.21 -35.22 -24.92
N ILE A 211 -13.04 -34.14 -25.70
CA ILE A 211 -11.80 -33.38 -25.76
C ILE A 211 -11.48 -32.71 -24.42
N LEU A 212 -12.50 -32.30 -23.66
CA LEU A 212 -12.32 -31.59 -22.39
C LEU A 212 -11.57 -32.39 -21.32
N PRO A 213 -12.01 -33.62 -20.96
CA PRO A 213 -11.27 -34.39 -19.96
C PRO A 213 -9.86 -34.74 -20.44
N VAL A 214 -9.66 -35.00 -21.74
CA VAL A 214 -8.32 -35.24 -22.30
C VAL A 214 -7.44 -34.02 -22.12
N SER A 215 -7.94 -32.85 -22.48
CA SER A 215 -7.22 -31.57 -22.29
C SER A 215 -6.92 -31.31 -20.80
N ALA A 216 -7.89 -31.53 -19.91
CA ALA A 216 -7.74 -31.32 -18.48
C ALA A 216 -6.68 -32.24 -17.86
N ILE A 217 -6.65 -33.53 -18.26
CA ILE A 217 -5.65 -34.49 -17.78
C ILE A 217 -4.24 -34.09 -18.26
N LEU A 218 -4.08 -33.78 -19.54
CA LEU A 218 -2.78 -33.34 -20.08
C LEU A 218 -2.30 -32.04 -19.41
N MET A 219 -3.19 -31.06 -19.27
CA MET A 219 -2.89 -29.78 -18.63
C MET A 219 -2.47 -29.98 -17.17
N SER A 220 -3.24 -30.75 -16.39
CA SER A 220 -2.94 -31.03 -14.98
C SER A 220 -1.59 -31.75 -14.81
N THR A 221 -1.24 -32.62 -15.75
CA THR A 221 0.05 -33.31 -15.78
C THR A 221 1.19 -32.33 -15.98
N VAL A 222 1.10 -31.44 -16.98
CA VAL A 222 2.12 -30.41 -17.23
C VAL A 222 2.25 -29.47 -16.03
N VAL A 223 1.13 -28.99 -15.48
CA VAL A 223 1.13 -28.12 -14.30
C VAL A 223 1.81 -28.80 -13.11
N LYS A 224 1.50 -30.06 -12.83
CA LYS A 224 2.10 -30.83 -11.72
C LYS A 224 3.63 -30.90 -11.84
N PHE A 225 4.16 -31.13 -13.03
CA PHE A 225 5.60 -31.17 -13.27
C PHE A 225 6.24 -29.77 -13.25
N SER A 226 5.58 -28.76 -13.79
CA SER A 226 6.08 -27.38 -13.83
C SER A 226 6.09 -26.70 -12.45
N GLN A 227 5.12 -27.03 -11.59
CA GLN A 227 4.90 -26.35 -10.31
C GLN A 227 6.11 -26.42 -9.37
N LYS A 228 6.86 -27.52 -9.37
CA LYS A 228 8.08 -27.66 -8.58
C LYS A 228 9.12 -26.59 -9.00
N TYR A 229 9.39 -26.50 -10.29
CA TYR A 229 10.38 -25.56 -10.84
C TYR A 229 9.92 -24.10 -10.69
N PHE A 230 8.62 -23.84 -10.89
CA PHE A 230 8.04 -22.53 -10.67
C PHE A 230 8.20 -22.05 -9.22
N ARG A 231 7.99 -22.95 -8.24
CA ARG A 231 8.19 -22.64 -6.82
C ARG A 231 9.66 -22.28 -6.53
N THR A 232 10.60 -23.10 -7.00
CA THR A 232 12.03 -22.84 -6.85
C THR A 232 12.44 -21.54 -7.55
N GLN A 233 11.94 -21.27 -8.75
CA GLN A 233 12.16 -20.02 -9.45
C GLN A 233 11.71 -18.81 -8.62
N GLN A 234 10.52 -18.84 -8.02
CA GLN A 234 10.02 -17.74 -7.19
C GLN A 234 10.84 -17.56 -5.90
N GLU A 235 11.24 -18.65 -5.28
CA GLU A 235 12.09 -18.64 -4.08
C GLU A 235 13.46 -18.00 -4.38
N TYR A 236 14.16 -18.45 -5.41
CA TYR A 236 15.48 -17.94 -5.77
C TYR A 236 15.42 -16.53 -6.37
N LEU A 237 14.34 -16.14 -7.04
CA LEU A 237 14.12 -14.74 -7.41
C LEU A 237 14.01 -13.84 -6.17
N GLY A 238 13.37 -14.32 -5.11
CA GLY A 238 13.35 -13.65 -3.81
C GLY A 238 14.73 -13.50 -3.18
N HIS A 239 15.56 -14.56 -3.25
CA HIS A 239 16.94 -14.52 -2.74
C HIS A 239 17.80 -13.51 -3.52
N ILE A 240 17.73 -13.52 -4.86
CA ILE A 240 18.46 -12.54 -5.69
C ILE A 240 18.04 -11.11 -5.37
N ASN A 241 16.74 -10.83 -5.30
CA ASN A 241 16.26 -9.50 -4.97
C ASN A 241 16.78 -9.05 -3.58
N GLY A 242 16.74 -9.95 -2.58
CA GLY A 242 17.29 -9.65 -1.26
C GLY A 242 18.80 -9.37 -1.29
N GLN A 243 19.56 -10.16 -2.04
CA GLN A 243 21.00 -9.98 -2.19
C GLN A 243 21.36 -8.68 -2.92
N VAL A 244 20.61 -8.31 -3.95
CA VAL A 244 20.80 -7.03 -4.67
C VAL A 244 20.49 -5.86 -3.73
N GLU A 245 19.39 -5.92 -2.97
CA GLU A 245 19.02 -4.89 -1.99
C GLU A 245 20.10 -4.72 -0.91
N GLU A 246 20.60 -5.84 -0.37
CA GLU A 246 21.68 -5.85 0.62
C GLU A 246 23.00 -5.31 0.04
N SER A 247 23.39 -5.76 -1.17
CA SER A 247 24.61 -5.30 -1.85
C SER A 247 24.54 -3.81 -2.20
N TYR A 248 23.36 -3.32 -2.62
CA TYR A 248 23.19 -1.90 -2.94
C TYR A 248 23.17 -1.03 -1.67
N GLY A 249 22.45 -1.45 -0.64
CA GLY A 249 22.41 -0.76 0.65
C GLY A 249 23.75 -0.76 1.39
N GLY A 250 24.51 -1.87 1.28
CA GLY A 250 25.83 -2.05 1.87
C GLY A 250 27.00 -1.71 0.97
N HIS A 251 26.77 -1.06 -0.20
CA HIS A 251 27.80 -0.87 -1.22
C HIS A 251 29.09 -0.21 -0.71
N LEU A 252 28.96 0.81 0.14
CA LEU A 252 30.11 1.49 0.75
C LEU A 252 30.95 0.53 1.61
N VAL A 253 30.29 -0.34 2.38
CA VAL A 253 30.95 -1.33 3.23
C VAL A 253 31.65 -2.39 2.38
N ILE A 254 30.96 -2.90 1.35
CA ILE A 254 31.53 -3.87 0.40
C ILE A 254 32.82 -3.32 -0.23
N LYS A 255 32.80 -2.05 -0.67
CA LYS A 255 33.97 -1.34 -1.23
C LYS A 255 35.06 -1.14 -0.19
N ALA A 256 34.73 -0.71 1.02
CA ALA A 256 35.71 -0.47 2.07
C ALA A 256 36.46 -1.74 2.49
N PHE A 257 35.79 -2.90 2.42
CA PHE A 257 36.39 -4.19 2.78
C PHE A 257 36.81 -5.04 1.57
N ASN A 258 36.76 -4.53 0.34
CA ASN A 258 37.14 -5.22 -0.91
C ASN A 258 36.46 -6.59 -1.09
N LYS A 259 35.13 -6.64 -0.82
CA LYS A 259 34.31 -7.86 -0.87
C LYS A 259 33.50 -8.04 -2.15
N GLU A 260 33.80 -7.27 -3.20
CA GLU A 260 33.04 -7.31 -4.46
C GLU A 260 33.09 -8.69 -5.12
N LYS A 261 34.24 -9.34 -5.13
CA LYS A 261 34.38 -10.66 -5.74
C LYS A 261 33.59 -11.73 -5.02
N ASP A 262 33.55 -11.68 -3.69
CA ASP A 262 32.77 -12.61 -2.88
C ASP A 262 31.25 -12.42 -3.15
N MET A 263 30.81 -11.16 -3.24
CA MET A 263 29.41 -10.83 -3.54
C MET A 263 28.99 -11.33 -4.94
N VAL A 264 29.84 -11.10 -5.96
CA VAL A 264 29.58 -11.59 -7.33
C VAL A 264 29.52 -13.11 -7.36
N LYS A 265 30.43 -13.81 -6.66
CA LYS A 265 30.42 -15.27 -6.60
C LYS A 265 29.12 -15.80 -5.98
N THR A 266 28.67 -15.23 -4.87
CA THR A 266 27.42 -15.62 -4.22
C THR A 266 26.21 -15.34 -5.12
N PHE A 267 26.25 -14.23 -5.85
CA PHE A 267 25.22 -13.89 -6.84
C PHE A 267 25.17 -14.92 -7.96
N ASP A 268 26.32 -15.30 -8.53
CA ASP A 268 26.40 -16.27 -9.63
C ASP A 268 25.88 -17.65 -9.20
N GLU A 269 26.22 -18.11 -7.98
CA GLU A 269 25.71 -19.37 -7.43
C GLU A 269 24.18 -19.35 -7.31
N THR A 270 23.62 -18.27 -6.77
CA THR A 270 22.16 -18.09 -6.62
C THR A 270 21.47 -17.96 -7.98
N ASN A 271 22.05 -17.19 -8.89
CA ASN A 271 21.56 -16.98 -10.24
C ASN A 271 21.62 -18.26 -11.09
N GLY A 272 22.61 -19.13 -10.87
CA GLY A 272 22.69 -20.43 -11.53
C GLY A 272 21.47 -21.32 -11.22
N VAL A 273 21.04 -21.37 -9.96
CA VAL A 273 19.84 -22.13 -9.55
C VAL A 273 18.58 -21.48 -10.12
N LEU A 274 18.50 -20.13 -10.10
CA LEU A 274 17.39 -19.39 -10.72
C LEU A 274 17.31 -19.69 -12.21
N TYR A 275 18.42 -19.65 -12.94
CA TYR A 275 18.48 -19.93 -14.36
C TYR A 275 17.95 -21.34 -14.69
N GLU A 276 18.44 -22.38 -14.00
CA GLU A 276 17.96 -23.74 -14.23
C GLU A 276 16.47 -23.93 -13.95
N SER A 277 16.00 -23.37 -12.83
CA SER A 277 14.60 -23.51 -12.44
C SER A 277 13.69 -22.69 -13.36
N ALA A 278 14.09 -21.50 -13.76
CA ALA A 278 13.36 -20.65 -14.69
C ALA A 278 13.29 -21.29 -16.08
N TRP A 279 14.43 -21.82 -16.62
CA TRP A 279 14.44 -22.50 -17.89
C TRP A 279 13.46 -23.70 -17.92
N LYS A 280 13.54 -24.57 -16.90
CA LYS A 280 12.68 -25.77 -16.80
C LYS A 280 11.21 -25.37 -16.63
N SER A 281 10.92 -24.37 -15.81
CA SER A 281 9.57 -23.84 -15.59
C SER A 281 8.98 -23.27 -16.89
N GLN A 282 9.75 -22.43 -17.60
CA GLN A 282 9.31 -21.80 -18.85
C GLN A 282 9.14 -22.82 -19.98
N PHE A 283 10.07 -23.78 -20.12
CA PHE A 283 9.95 -24.84 -21.10
C PHE A 283 8.67 -25.65 -20.90
N LEU A 284 8.43 -26.15 -19.68
CA LEU A 284 7.22 -26.94 -19.38
C LEU A 284 5.95 -26.12 -19.57
N SER A 285 5.94 -24.85 -19.10
CA SER A 285 4.81 -23.95 -19.30
C SER A 285 4.58 -23.62 -20.77
N GLY A 286 5.66 -23.47 -21.54
CA GLY A 286 5.62 -23.23 -22.99
C GLY A 286 5.03 -24.39 -23.78
N LEU A 287 5.14 -25.64 -23.30
CA LEU A 287 4.51 -26.81 -23.92
C LEU A 287 2.98 -26.80 -23.84
N MET A 288 2.39 -26.02 -22.92
CA MET A 288 0.93 -25.98 -22.74
C MET A 288 0.21 -25.58 -24.02
N GLN A 289 0.66 -24.52 -24.71
CA GLN A 289 0.02 -24.05 -25.94
C GLN A 289 0.10 -25.09 -27.09
N PRO A 290 1.28 -25.66 -27.45
CA PRO A 290 1.37 -26.71 -28.43
C PRO A 290 0.53 -27.95 -28.14
N ILE A 291 0.50 -28.39 -26.85
CA ILE A 291 -0.32 -29.54 -26.44
C ILE A 291 -1.81 -29.24 -26.61
N MET A 292 -2.26 -28.07 -26.19
CA MET A 292 -3.65 -27.65 -26.36
C MET A 292 -4.04 -27.49 -27.86
N ALA A 293 -3.13 -26.97 -28.67
CA ALA A 293 -3.34 -26.90 -30.11
C ALA A 293 -3.43 -28.29 -30.74
N PHE A 294 -2.57 -29.22 -30.33
CA PHE A 294 -2.60 -30.61 -30.82
C PHE A 294 -3.94 -31.30 -30.43
N VAL A 295 -4.37 -31.21 -29.20
CA VAL A 295 -5.65 -31.78 -28.75
C VAL A 295 -6.84 -31.11 -29.47
N GLY A 296 -6.79 -29.79 -29.64
CA GLY A 296 -7.78 -29.04 -30.40
C GLY A 296 -7.86 -29.49 -31.88
N ASN A 297 -6.71 -29.76 -32.49
CA ASN A 297 -6.65 -30.24 -33.87
C ASN A 297 -7.14 -31.70 -34.01
N LEU A 298 -6.89 -32.56 -33.01
CA LEU A 298 -7.50 -33.91 -32.97
C LEU A 298 -9.02 -33.81 -32.88
N GLY A 299 -9.53 -32.90 -32.07
CA GLY A 299 -10.96 -32.62 -31.98
C GLY A 299 -11.54 -32.08 -33.27
N TYR A 300 -10.82 -31.17 -33.94
CA TYR A 300 -11.17 -30.69 -35.27
C TYR A 300 -11.28 -31.84 -36.29
N ALA A 301 -10.29 -32.75 -36.32
CA ALA A 301 -10.31 -33.90 -37.20
C ALA A 301 -11.51 -34.83 -36.90
N GLY A 302 -11.78 -35.15 -35.61
CA GLY A 302 -12.93 -35.93 -35.21
C GLY A 302 -14.27 -35.29 -35.63
N VAL A 303 -14.43 -34.00 -35.44
CA VAL A 303 -15.61 -33.23 -35.84
C VAL A 303 -15.73 -33.18 -37.37
N ALA A 304 -14.64 -33.00 -38.09
CA ALA A 304 -14.66 -32.97 -39.56
C ALA A 304 -15.05 -34.34 -40.16
N ILE A 305 -14.50 -35.43 -39.64
CA ILE A 305 -14.84 -36.78 -40.09
C ILE A 305 -16.31 -37.12 -39.77
N SER A 306 -16.74 -36.92 -38.52
CA SER A 306 -18.13 -37.19 -38.12
C SER A 306 -19.13 -36.29 -38.85
N GLY A 307 -18.79 -35.00 -38.99
CA GLY A 307 -19.60 -34.03 -39.76
C GLY A 307 -19.69 -34.37 -41.22
N GLY A 308 -18.57 -34.80 -41.88
CA GLY A 308 -18.56 -35.28 -43.25
C GLY A 308 -19.45 -36.50 -43.46
N LEU A 309 -19.40 -37.50 -42.56
CA LEU A 309 -20.29 -38.66 -42.59
C LEU A 309 -21.76 -38.28 -42.46
N LEU A 310 -22.10 -37.36 -41.58
CA LEU A 310 -23.46 -36.87 -41.37
C LEU A 310 -23.96 -36.04 -42.57
N ALA A 311 -23.06 -35.27 -43.20
CA ALA A 311 -23.38 -34.51 -44.43
C ALA A 311 -23.64 -35.43 -45.62
N ILE A 312 -22.86 -36.50 -45.82
CA ILE A 312 -23.11 -37.54 -46.82
C ILE A 312 -24.46 -38.21 -46.64
N ARG A 313 -24.88 -38.41 -45.38
CA ARG A 313 -26.21 -38.94 -45.03
C ARG A 313 -27.33 -37.91 -45.15
N GLY A 314 -27.03 -36.68 -45.51
CA GLY A 314 -28.00 -35.60 -45.67
C GLY A 314 -28.60 -35.06 -44.35
N THR A 315 -28.03 -35.41 -43.23
CA THR A 315 -28.52 -34.95 -41.89
C THR A 315 -28.11 -33.54 -41.55
N ILE A 316 -26.95 -33.06 -42.03
CA ILE A 316 -26.43 -31.69 -41.79
C ILE A 316 -25.85 -31.14 -43.10
N GLY A 317 -25.80 -29.81 -43.22
CA GLY A 317 -25.17 -29.14 -44.36
C GLY A 317 -23.66 -28.92 -44.15
N VAL A 318 -22.92 -28.67 -45.27
CA VAL A 318 -21.48 -28.34 -45.21
C VAL A 318 -21.22 -27.13 -44.36
N GLY A 319 -22.12 -26.12 -44.37
CA GLY A 319 -22.02 -24.94 -43.55
C GLY A 319 -22.23 -25.20 -42.06
N ASP A 320 -22.98 -26.28 -41.68
CA ASP A 320 -23.14 -26.68 -40.29
C ASP A 320 -21.83 -27.25 -39.73
N ILE A 321 -21.05 -27.96 -40.56
CA ILE A 321 -19.70 -28.43 -40.17
C ILE A 321 -18.79 -27.25 -39.86
N GLN A 322 -18.78 -26.24 -40.73
CA GLN A 322 -17.99 -25.02 -40.53
C GLN A 322 -18.42 -24.29 -39.27
N ALA A 323 -19.72 -24.09 -39.04
CA ALA A 323 -20.25 -23.48 -37.83
C ALA A 323 -19.87 -24.24 -36.57
N PHE A 324 -19.97 -25.59 -36.63
CA PHE A 324 -19.62 -26.45 -35.53
C PHE A 324 -18.13 -26.36 -35.17
N ILE A 325 -17.25 -26.35 -36.11
CA ILE A 325 -15.80 -26.17 -35.93
C ILE A 325 -15.53 -24.83 -35.23
N GLN A 326 -16.21 -23.76 -35.63
CA GLN A 326 -16.08 -22.46 -34.95
C GLN A 326 -16.60 -22.50 -33.51
N TYR A 327 -17.70 -23.22 -33.24
CA TYR A 327 -18.21 -23.41 -31.90
C TYR A 327 -17.25 -24.20 -31.00
N VAL A 328 -16.59 -25.25 -31.52
CA VAL A 328 -15.57 -25.98 -30.75
C VAL A 328 -14.42 -25.07 -30.35
N LYS A 329 -13.96 -24.18 -31.24
CA LYS A 329 -12.93 -23.18 -30.90
C LYS A 329 -13.43 -22.18 -29.85
N ASN A 330 -14.65 -21.68 -30.02
CA ASN A 330 -15.27 -20.72 -29.09
C ASN A 330 -15.67 -21.35 -27.75
N PHE A 331 -15.67 -22.67 -27.62
CA PHE A 331 -15.98 -23.39 -26.38
C PHE A 331 -14.78 -23.48 -25.44
N THR A 332 -13.59 -23.65 -25.96
CA THR A 332 -12.38 -23.84 -25.14
C THR A 332 -11.90 -22.52 -24.50
N GLN A 333 -12.04 -21.41 -25.18
CA GLN A 333 -11.57 -20.11 -24.73
C GLN A 333 -12.23 -19.61 -23.43
N PRO A 334 -13.58 -19.65 -23.26
CA PRO A 334 -14.25 -19.25 -22.02
C PRO A 334 -13.80 -20.06 -20.80
N ILE A 335 -13.50 -21.34 -20.97
CA ILE A 335 -13.04 -22.20 -19.87
C ILE A 335 -11.68 -21.72 -19.35
N GLN A 336 -10.75 -21.39 -20.23
CA GLN A 336 -9.46 -20.82 -19.85
C GLN A 336 -9.61 -19.47 -19.17
N GLN A 337 -10.52 -18.62 -19.67
CA GLN A 337 -10.81 -17.31 -19.09
C GLN A 337 -11.40 -17.41 -17.68
N ILE A 338 -12.33 -18.34 -17.44
CA ILE A 338 -12.89 -18.60 -16.10
C ILE A 338 -11.79 -19.05 -15.13
N ALA A 339 -10.86 -19.91 -15.57
CA ALA A 339 -9.74 -20.34 -14.75
C ALA A 339 -8.81 -19.15 -14.35
N GLN A 340 -8.56 -18.22 -15.26
CA GLN A 340 -7.78 -17.00 -14.98
C GLN A 340 -8.51 -16.07 -13.99
N VAL A 341 -9.82 -15.93 -14.13
CA VAL A 341 -10.65 -15.10 -13.24
C VAL A 341 -10.60 -15.59 -11.79
N ILE A 342 -10.48 -16.88 -11.53
CA ILE A 342 -10.37 -17.40 -10.17
C ILE A 342 -9.16 -16.80 -9.44
N ASN A 343 -8.02 -16.73 -10.09
CA ASN A 343 -6.82 -16.11 -9.52
C ASN A 343 -6.99 -14.60 -9.32
N GLN A 344 -7.62 -13.92 -10.29
CA GLN A 344 -7.92 -12.49 -10.22
C GLN A 344 -8.86 -12.17 -9.04
N VAL A 345 -9.90 -12.97 -8.85
CA VAL A 345 -10.84 -12.84 -7.74
C VAL A 345 -10.15 -13.08 -6.39
N GLN A 346 -9.22 -14.04 -6.30
CA GLN A 346 -8.44 -14.24 -5.08
C GLN A 346 -7.59 -13.02 -4.74
N SER A 347 -6.85 -12.47 -5.70
CA SER A 347 -6.03 -11.26 -5.50
C SER A 347 -6.89 -10.04 -5.13
N MET A 348 -8.00 -9.84 -5.84
CA MET A 348 -8.96 -8.78 -5.55
C MET A 348 -9.55 -8.91 -4.14
N THR A 349 -9.90 -10.13 -3.69
CA THR A 349 -10.46 -10.36 -2.37
C THR A 349 -9.42 -10.11 -1.27
N ALA A 350 -8.16 -10.49 -1.48
CA ALA A 350 -7.08 -10.21 -0.55
C ALA A 350 -6.82 -8.69 -0.44
N ALA A 351 -6.81 -7.97 -1.55
CA ALA A 351 -6.70 -6.51 -1.55
C ALA A 351 -7.90 -5.85 -0.85
N SER A 352 -9.13 -6.37 -1.08
CA SER A 352 -10.33 -5.87 -0.41
C SER A 352 -10.30 -6.11 1.10
N GLU A 353 -9.77 -7.24 1.55
CA GLU A 353 -9.59 -7.55 2.97
C GLU A 353 -8.71 -6.49 3.65
N ARG A 354 -7.54 -6.17 3.09
CA ARG A 354 -6.64 -5.16 3.64
C ARG A 354 -7.24 -3.75 3.64
N VAL A 355 -7.98 -3.39 2.58
CA VAL A 355 -8.67 -2.10 2.51
C VAL A 355 -9.77 -2.00 3.55
N PHE A 356 -10.64 -3.02 3.67
CA PHE A 356 -11.73 -3.00 4.66
C PHE A 356 -11.23 -3.15 6.09
N GLU A 357 -10.18 -3.93 6.34
CA GLU A 357 -9.51 -4.00 7.63
C GLU A 357 -9.05 -2.61 8.08
N PHE A 358 -8.45 -1.83 7.17
CA PHE A 358 -8.07 -0.45 7.46
C PHE A 358 -9.28 0.46 7.71
N LEU A 359 -10.32 0.36 6.88
CA LEU A 359 -11.51 1.20 7.03
C LEU A 359 -12.33 0.88 8.30
N GLU A 360 -12.20 -0.33 8.83
CA GLU A 360 -12.88 -0.77 10.07
C GLU A 360 -12.02 -0.58 11.33
N GLU A 361 -10.74 -0.17 11.20
CA GLU A 361 -9.87 0.10 12.34
C GLU A 361 -10.46 1.21 13.21
N GLU A 362 -10.22 1.15 14.53
CA GLU A 362 -10.68 2.16 15.48
C GLU A 362 -10.05 3.52 15.17
N GLU A 363 -10.87 4.56 15.18
CA GLU A 363 -10.45 5.95 14.98
C GLU A 363 -10.13 6.61 16.31
N GLU A 364 -9.30 7.66 16.27
CA GLU A 364 -9.03 8.51 17.43
C GLU A 364 -10.28 9.35 17.73
N ASP A 365 -10.73 9.37 18.99
CA ASP A 365 -11.82 10.24 19.40
C ASP A 365 -11.43 11.71 19.22
N GLN A 366 -12.15 12.40 18.35
CA GLN A 366 -11.84 13.78 17.96
C GLN A 366 -12.67 14.81 18.74
N GLU A 367 -13.89 14.49 19.03
CA GLU A 367 -14.87 15.40 19.59
C GLU A 367 -15.38 14.91 20.95
N HIS A 368 -15.48 15.85 21.89
CA HIS A 368 -16.05 15.62 23.21
C HIS A 368 -17.21 16.61 23.41
N GLU A 369 -18.41 16.12 23.73
CA GLU A 369 -19.51 17.00 24.09
C GLU A 369 -19.19 17.77 25.37
N GLY A 370 -19.21 19.12 25.31
CA GLY A 370 -18.86 19.98 26.44
C GLY A 370 -17.35 20.21 26.63
N ALA A 371 -16.54 19.99 25.57
CA ALA A 371 -15.09 20.21 25.62
C ALA A 371 -14.69 21.60 26.12
N VAL A 372 -13.63 21.64 26.91
CA VAL A 372 -13.03 22.87 27.43
C VAL A 372 -12.35 23.64 26.30
N SER A 373 -12.48 24.99 26.30
CA SER A 373 -11.81 25.86 25.32
C SER A 373 -10.34 26.05 25.66
N VAL A 374 -9.48 26.12 24.64
CA VAL A 374 -8.04 26.40 24.77
C VAL A 374 -7.67 27.89 24.62
N GLU A 375 -8.65 28.77 24.38
CA GLU A 375 -8.38 30.19 24.05
C GLU A 375 -7.67 30.96 25.16
N ASN A 376 -7.86 30.57 26.44
CA ASN A 376 -7.30 31.27 27.60
C ASN A 376 -6.30 30.41 28.38
N VAL A 377 -5.67 29.43 27.75
CA VAL A 377 -4.68 28.57 28.39
C VAL A 377 -3.48 29.38 28.86
N THR A 378 -3.13 29.26 30.17
CA THR A 378 -1.95 29.92 30.76
C THR A 378 -0.69 29.07 30.64
N GLY A 379 -0.85 27.76 30.51
CA GLY A 379 0.23 26.79 30.36
C GLY A 379 0.67 26.15 31.70
N GLU A 380 -0.20 26.11 32.71
CA GLU A 380 0.03 25.27 33.91
C GLU A 380 -0.15 23.81 33.52
N VAL A 381 0.83 22.95 33.83
CA VAL A 381 0.77 21.52 33.50
C VAL A 381 1.02 20.69 34.76
N LYS A 382 0.11 19.76 35.07
CA LYS A 382 0.27 18.83 36.19
C LYS A 382 0.12 17.39 35.73
N PHE A 383 1.06 16.56 36.16
CA PHE A 383 0.95 15.10 36.05
C PHE A 383 0.63 14.59 37.46
N PHE A 384 -0.41 13.78 37.55
CA PHE A 384 -0.88 13.27 38.83
C PHE A 384 -1.00 11.74 38.80
N HIS A 385 -0.04 11.04 39.43
CA HIS A 385 0.03 9.58 39.52
C HIS A 385 -0.12 8.87 38.14
N VAL A 386 0.57 9.38 37.13
CA VAL A 386 0.44 8.88 35.76
C VAL A 386 1.18 7.56 35.60
N ASN A 387 0.45 6.55 35.14
CA ASN A 387 1.01 5.27 34.71
C ASN A 387 0.66 5.01 33.25
N PHE A 388 1.64 4.50 32.49
CA PHE A 388 1.45 4.21 31.07
C PHE A 388 2.37 3.12 30.56
N GLY A 389 1.85 2.30 29.63
CA GLY A 389 2.60 1.35 28.81
C GLY A 389 1.91 1.14 27.47
N TYR A 390 2.70 1.02 26.39
CA TYR A 390 2.17 0.72 25.06
C TYR A 390 1.53 -0.65 24.96
N ASN A 391 1.98 -1.59 25.81
CA ASN A 391 1.41 -2.93 25.94
C ASN A 391 0.95 -3.13 27.39
N PRO A 392 -0.16 -3.85 27.63
CA PRO A 392 -0.69 -4.09 28.98
C PRO A 392 0.30 -4.74 29.95
N ASN A 393 1.28 -5.48 29.42
CA ASN A 393 2.26 -6.23 30.22
C ASN A 393 3.59 -5.50 30.43
N GLN A 394 3.74 -4.27 29.95
CA GLN A 394 5.00 -3.52 30.04
C GLN A 394 4.70 -2.07 30.39
N THR A 395 4.85 -1.70 31.64
CA THR A 395 4.77 -0.31 32.09
C THR A 395 6.07 0.42 31.70
N ILE A 396 5.92 1.63 31.15
CA ILE A 396 7.04 2.49 30.73
C ILE A 396 7.12 3.76 31.56
N ILE A 397 6.00 4.24 32.05
CA ILE A 397 5.90 5.36 32.98
C ILE A 397 5.22 4.84 34.25
N ASN A 398 5.86 5.01 35.39
CA ASN A 398 5.40 4.54 36.69
C ASN A 398 5.18 5.73 37.62
N ASP A 399 3.98 5.88 38.15
CA ASP A 399 3.60 6.85 39.17
C ASP A 399 4.17 8.28 38.98
N PHE A 400 4.22 8.72 37.71
CA PHE A 400 4.85 9.98 37.33
C PHE A 400 4.00 11.15 37.83
N SER A 401 4.57 11.99 38.69
CA SER A 401 3.90 13.14 39.29
C SER A 401 4.80 14.37 39.28
N VAL A 402 4.31 15.48 38.69
CA VAL A 402 5.02 16.77 38.66
C VAL A 402 4.02 17.91 38.52
N ASP A 403 4.29 19.05 39.16
CA ASP A 403 3.54 20.30 39.05
C ASP A 403 4.42 21.37 38.40
N VAL A 404 4.01 21.83 37.22
CA VAL A 404 4.74 22.81 36.39
C VAL A 404 3.93 24.07 36.27
N LYS A 405 4.49 25.19 36.74
CA LYS A 405 3.86 26.50 36.72
C LYS A 405 3.98 27.17 35.34
N PRO A 406 3.05 28.06 34.99
CA PRO A 406 3.14 28.83 33.75
C PRO A 406 4.50 29.53 33.59
N GLY A 407 5.09 29.43 32.39
CA GLY A 407 6.36 30.04 32.05
C GLY A 407 7.63 29.34 32.54
N GLN A 408 7.50 28.21 33.30
CA GLN A 408 8.67 27.43 33.73
C GLN A 408 9.35 26.66 32.62
N LYS A 409 10.67 26.58 32.69
CA LYS A 409 11.51 25.76 31.77
C LYS A 409 11.87 24.45 32.49
N ILE A 410 11.38 23.35 31.99
CA ILE A 410 11.57 22.00 32.54
C ILE A 410 12.55 21.23 31.67
N ALA A 411 13.71 20.87 32.22
CA ALA A 411 14.64 19.95 31.52
C ALA A 411 14.37 18.50 31.95
N ILE A 412 14.22 17.61 30.99
CA ILE A 412 14.02 16.18 31.20
C ILE A 412 15.30 15.46 30.82
N VAL A 413 15.97 14.86 31.81
CA VAL A 413 17.24 14.17 31.64
C VAL A 413 17.14 12.70 32.06
N GLY A 414 17.97 11.85 31.49
CA GLY A 414 17.99 10.42 31.83
C GLY A 414 18.52 9.56 30.67
N PRO A 415 18.85 8.30 30.92
CA PRO A 415 19.38 7.39 29.91
C PRO A 415 18.34 7.12 28.79
N THR A 416 18.82 6.53 27.70
CA THR A 416 17.95 6.05 26.62
C THR A 416 17.01 4.99 27.18
N GLY A 417 15.72 5.07 26.84
CA GLY A 417 14.70 4.16 27.37
C GLY A 417 14.05 4.59 28.69
N ALA A 418 14.49 5.70 29.31
CA ALA A 418 13.92 6.18 30.59
C ALA A 418 12.46 6.67 30.52
N GLY A 419 11.85 6.75 29.32
CA GLY A 419 10.47 7.20 29.15
C GLY A 419 10.29 8.67 28.71
N LYS A 420 11.38 9.42 28.47
CA LYS A 420 11.33 10.86 28.11
C LYS A 420 10.41 11.18 26.94
N THR A 421 10.58 10.51 25.80
CA THR A 421 9.74 10.70 24.60
C THR A 421 8.31 10.22 24.83
N THR A 422 8.12 9.18 25.67
CA THR A 422 6.77 8.70 26.04
C THR A 422 6.00 9.76 26.82
N MET A 423 6.65 10.45 27.76
CA MET A 423 6.04 11.54 28.50
C MET A 423 5.53 12.66 27.56
N VAL A 424 6.34 13.05 26.58
CA VAL A 424 5.96 14.03 25.53
C VAL A 424 4.73 13.55 24.74
N LYS A 425 4.71 12.28 24.34
CA LYS A 425 3.57 11.70 23.60
C LYS A 425 2.28 11.70 24.42
N LEU A 426 2.37 11.50 25.75
CA LEU A 426 1.24 11.58 26.65
C LEU A 426 0.75 13.01 26.82
N LEU A 427 1.66 13.98 26.97
CA LEU A 427 1.33 15.40 27.09
C LEU A 427 0.57 15.92 25.86
N MET A 428 0.99 15.52 24.66
CA MET A 428 0.31 15.83 23.39
C MET A 428 -0.97 15.01 23.14
N ARG A 429 -1.31 14.13 24.09
CA ARG A 429 -2.42 13.20 23.97
C ARG A 429 -2.39 12.41 22.65
N PHE A 430 -1.18 11.94 22.21
CA PHE A 430 -1.06 10.93 21.17
C PHE A 430 -1.46 9.54 21.69
N TYR A 431 -1.40 9.38 23.03
CA TYR A 431 -1.90 8.24 23.77
C TYR A 431 -2.61 8.75 25.01
N ASP A 432 -3.67 8.06 25.44
CA ASP A 432 -4.30 8.30 26.72
C ASP A 432 -3.57 7.49 27.81
N VAL A 433 -3.50 8.03 29.04
CA VAL A 433 -2.85 7.37 30.17
C VAL A 433 -3.62 6.12 30.61
N ASN A 434 -2.92 5.10 31.11
CA ASN A 434 -3.58 3.90 31.65
C ASN A 434 -4.22 4.17 33.00
N SER A 435 -3.58 4.99 33.84
CA SER A 435 -4.13 5.50 35.14
C SER A 435 -3.49 6.84 35.47
N GLY A 436 -4.11 7.58 36.40
CA GLY A 436 -3.72 8.94 36.72
C GLY A 436 -4.34 9.98 35.79
N GLN A 437 -3.84 11.20 35.86
CA GLN A 437 -4.36 12.35 35.10
C GLN A 437 -3.22 13.26 34.65
N ILE A 438 -3.40 13.88 33.49
CA ILE A 438 -2.57 14.99 33.01
C ILE A 438 -3.51 16.20 32.93
N LEU A 439 -3.20 17.26 33.69
CA LEU A 439 -4.01 18.45 33.71
C LEU A 439 -3.31 19.58 32.96
N LEU A 440 -4.06 20.31 32.15
CA LEU A 440 -3.69 21.58 31.54
C LEU A 440 -4.63 22.65 32.14
N ASP A 441 -4.07 23.63 32.86
CA ASP A 441 -4.84 24.66 33.57
C ASP A 441 -5.97 24.05 34.42
N ASN A 442 -5.64 23.05 35.24
CA ASN A 442 -6.53 22.31 36.15
C ASN A 442 -7.68 21.51 35.48
N HIS A 443 -7.71 21.37 34.14
CA HIS A 443 -8.62 20.49 33.43
C HIS A 443 -7.86 19.29 32.88
N ASP A 444 -8.47 18.10 32.92
CA ASP A 444 -7.85 16.91 32.36
C ASP A 444 -7.70 17.09 30.84
N VAL A 445 -6.56 16.69 30.28
CA VAL A 445 -6.34 16.74 28.83
C VAL A 445 -7.39 15.95 28.05
N ARG A 446 -8.10 15.03 28.69
CA ARG A 446 -9.20 14.26 28.13
C ARG A 446 -10.50 15.06 28.01
N ASP A 447 -10.65 16.18 28.74
CA ASP A 447 -11.82 17.07 28.68
C ASP A 447 -11.76 18.05 27.50
N TYR A 448 -10.62 18.13 26.80
CA TYR A 448 -10.43 18.94 25.62
C TYR A 448 -10.69 18.12 24.34
N ASN A 449 -11.16 18.75 23.27
CA ASN A 449 -11.04 18.15 21.95
C ASN A 449 -9.57 17.99 21.56
N ARG A 450 -9.16 16.83 21.07
CA ARG A 450 -7.74 16.54 20.73
C ARG A 450 -7.15 17.57 19.78
N ARG A 451 -7.92 18.00 18.78
CA ARG A 451 -7.49 19.01 17.80
C ARG A 451 -7.23 20.37 18.44
N ASP A 452 -8.10 20.78 19.37
CA ASP A 452 -7.96 22.07 20.04
C ASP A 452 -6.87 22.00 21.11
N LEU A 453 -6.78 20.91 21.88
CA LEU A 453 -5.69 20.67 22.82
C LEU A 453 -4.32 20.84 22.16
N ARG A 454 -4.11 20.24 20.98
CA ARG A 454 -2.83 20.32 20.25
C ARG A 454 -2.49 21.72 19.77
N LYS A 455 -3.44 22.66 19.68
CA LYS A 455 -3.15 24.09 19.38
C LYS A 455 -2.47 24.79 20.55
N ALA A 456 -2.70 24.33 21.80
CA ALA A 456 -2.04 24.87 22.98
C ALA A 456 -0.55 24.51 23.04
N PHE A 457 -0.12 23.50 22.30
CA PHE A 457 1.24 22.97 22.28
C PHE A 457 1.97 23.32 21.00
N GLY A 458 3.21 23.80 21.12
CA GLY A 458 4.19 23.90 20.03
C GLY A 458 5.24 22.81 20.18
N MET A 459 5.70 22.24 19.06
CA MET A 459 6.66 21.15 19.10
C MET A 459 7.80 21.35 18.10
N VAL A 460 9.04 21.19 18.60
CA VAL A 460 10.24 21.10 17.79
C VAL A 460 10.85 19.71 17.99
N LEU A 461 10.77 18.88 16.96
CA LEU A 461 11.26 17.50 16.99
C LEU A 461 12.74 17.40 16.64
N GLN A 462 13.38 16.32 17.09
CA GLN A 462 14.73 15.93 16.67
C GLN A 462 14.80 15.72 15.15
N ASP A 463 13.84 14.97 14.59
CA ASP A 463 13.71 14.77 13.14
C ASP A 463 12.96 15.94 12.52
N THR A 464 13.70 16.82 11.86
CA THR A 464 13.15 18.00 11.20
C THR A 464 12.44 17.62 9.92
N TRP A 465 11.12 17.71 9.90
CA TRP A 465 10.33 17.45 8.70
C TRP A 465 9.91 18.76 8.03
N LEU A 466 10.22 18.86 6.72
CA LEU A 466 9.79 19.93 5.84
C LEU A 466 9.13 19.28 4.62
N TYR A 467 8.00 19.85 4.18
CA TYR A 467 7.31 19.33 3.00
C TYR A 467 7.79 20.02 1.71
N LYS A 468 7.53 19.38 0.58
CA LYS A 468 7.79 19.95 -0.74
C LYS A 468 6.92 21.18 -0.95
N GLY A 469 7.55 22.34 -1.00
CA GLY A 469 6.93 23.66 -1.12
C GLY A 469 7.96 24.75 -0.87
N THR A 470 7.54 26.00 -0.85
CA THR A 470 8.44 27.14 -0.60
C THR A 470 8.86 27.18 0.88
N ILE A 471 9.98 27.86 1.16
CA ILE A 471 10.41 28.13 2.55
C ILE A 471 9.34 28.93 3.29
N MET A 472 8.73 29.91 2.62
CA MET A 472 7.62 30.72 3.15
C MET A 472 6.46 29.84 3.62
N GLU A 473 6.00 28.92 2.78
CA GLU A 473 4.90 28.00 3.10
C GLU A 473 5.27 27.04 4.24
N ASN A 474 6.51 26.54 4.26
CA ASN A 474 6.99 25.67 5.33
C ASN A 474 6.99 26.35 6.71
N ILE A 475 7.33 27.64 6.80
CA ILE A 475 7.23 28.40 8.06
C ILE A 475 5.76 28.71 8.37
N ARG A 476 4.96 29.13 7.36
CA ARG A 476 3.53 29.45 7.49
C ARG A 476 2.69 28.24 7.94
N TYR A 477 3.22 27.02 7.80
CA TYR A 477 2.56 25.81 8.29
C TYR A 477 2.23 25.86 9.79
N GLY A 478 2.98 26.66 10.59
CA GLY A 478 2.68 26.89 12.00
C GLY A 478 1.36 27.65 12.23
N ARG A 479 1.01 28.58 11.32
CA ARG A 479 -0.24 29.35 11.32
C ARG A 479 -0.57 29.76 9.88
N LEU A 480 -1.54 29.07 9.28
CA LEU A 480 -1.83 29.15 7.84
C LEU A 480 -2.39 30.50 7.39
N ASP A 481 -2.99 31.28 8.27
CA ASP A 481 -3.53 32.61 8.04
C ASP A 481 -2.52 33.74 8.30
N ALA A 482 -1.27 33.42 8.64
CA ALA A 482 -0.22 34.41 8.87
C ALA A 482 0.15 35.15 7.58
N THR A 483 0.41 36.47 7.73
CA THR A 483 0.91 37.30 6.62
C THR A 483 2.37 37.00 6.30
N ASP A 484 2.85 37.47 5.15
CA ASP A 484 4.27 37.33 4.75
C ASP A 484 5.19 38.02 5.75
N GLU A 485 4.78 39.20 6.26
CA GLU A 485 5.53 39.97 7.26
C GLU A 485 5.66 39.18 8.57
N GLU A 486 4.59 38.58 9.07
CA GLU A 486 4.62 37.75 10.29
C GLU A 486 5.55 36.53 10.12
N VAL A 487 5.53 35.89 8.94
CA VAL A 487 6.45 34.78 8.63
C VAL A 487 7.91 35.27 8.63
N ILE A 488 8.19 36.41 8.06
CA ILE A 488 9.55 37.01 8.05
C ILE A 488 10.01 37.37 9.47
N GLU A 489 9.12 37.94 10.30
CA GLU A 489 9.46 38.27 11.69
C GLU A 489 9.72 36.98 12.52
N ALA A 490 8.94 35.92 12.34
CA ALA A 490 9.21 34.65 12.96
C ALA A 490 10.55 34.05 12.51
N ALA A 491 10.89 34.17 11.22
CA ALA A 491 12.18 33.74 10.70
C ALA A 491 13.36 34.55 11.25
N LYS A 492 13.19 35.85 11.46
CA LYS A 492 14.20 36.69 12.14
C LYS A 492 14.40 36.28 13.60
N ALA A 493 13.30 36.05 14.33
CA ALA A 493 13.35 35.60 15.72
C ALA A 493 14.03 34.23 15.87
N ALA A 494 13.87 33.36 14.85
CA ALA A 494 14.55 32.08 14.77
C ALA A 494 15.98 32.16 14.19
N HIS A 495 16.53 33.36 13.93
CA HIS A 495 17.82 33.54 13.27
C HIS A 495 17.94 32.86 11.87
N ALA A 496 16.80 32.60 11.21
CA ALA A 496 16.74 31.96 9.90
C ALA A 496 16.80 32.95 8.73
N ASP A 497 16.32 34.20 8.88
CA ASP A 497 16.21 35.21 7.81
C ASP A 497 17.52 35.44 7.06
N SER A 498 18.65 35.49 7.77
CA SER A 498 19.96 35.78 7.18
C SER A 498 20.35 34.72 6.14
N PHE A 499 20.22 33.42 6.45
CA PHE A 499 20.57 32.39 5.48
C PHE A 499 19.50 32.24 4.38
N ILE A 500 18.22 32.44 4.70
CA ILE A 500 17.14 32.36 3.71
C ILE A 500 17.39 33.36 2.58
N ARG A 501 17.78 34.60 2.91
CA ARG A 501 18.09 35.64 1.94
C ARG A 501 19.32 35.36 1.07
N THR A 502 20.20 34.45 1.50
CA THR A 502 21.36 34.03 0.70
C THR A 502 21.03 32.95 -0.31
N LEU A 503 19.89 32.28 -0.15
CA LEU A 503 19.45 31.21 -1.04
C LEU A 503 18.87 31.76 -2.36
N PRO A 504 19.03 31.04 -3.48
CA PRO A 504 18.41 31.42 -4.74
C PRO A 504 16.87 31.44 -4.61
N GLY A 505 16.26 32.64 -4.79
CA GLY A 505 14.83 32.85 -4.61
C GLY A 505 14.38 33.17 -3.17
N GLY A 506 15.28 33.13 -2.17
CA GLY A 506 14.99 33.51 -0.80
C GLY A 506 13.82 32.71 -0.21
N TYR A 507 12.82 33.38 0.35
CA TYR A 507 11.61 32.76 0.91
C TYR A 507 10.77 31.99 -0.12
N ASN A 508 10.88 32.31 -1.41
CA ASN A 508 10.16 31.64 -2.50
C ASN A 508 10.93 30.43 -3.05
N MET A 509 12.09 30.08 -2.49
CA MET A 509 12.82 28.89 -2.89
C MET A 509 12.00 27.66 -2.55
N GLU A 510 11.76 26.79 -3.55
CA GLU A 510 11.12 25.48 -3.38
C GLU A 510 12.10 24.48 -2.79
N LEU A 511 11.68 23.82 -1.73
CA LEU A 511 12.37 22.67 -1.14
C LEU A 511 11.94 21.39 -1.87
N ASN A 512 12.88 20.49 -2.16
CA ASN A 512 12.59 19.15 -2.66
C ASN A 512 12.05 18.25 -1.53
N GLU A 513 11.59 17.05 -1.88
CA GLU A 513 10.99 16.08 -0.93
C GLU A 513 11.89 15.78 0.28
N ASP A 514 13.21 15.69 0.05
CA ASP A 514 14.20 15.40 1.11
C ASP A 514 14.74 16.68 1.78
N ALA A 515 14.33 17.85 1.30
CA ALA A 515 14.89 19.15 1.68
C ALA A 515 16.44 19.15 1.69
N SER A 516 17.06 18.40 0.75
CA SER A 516 18.52 18.22 0.66
C SER A 516 19.29 19.49 0.26
N THR A 517 18.57 20.50 -0.20
CA THR A 517 19.14 21.82 -0.58
C THR A 517 19.49 22.70 0.60
N VAL A 518 19.08 22.35 1.81
CA VAL A 518 19.38 23.06 3.07
C VAL A 518 20.04 22.10 4.07
N SER A 519 20.98 22.62 4.87
CA SER A 519 21.68 21.83 5.87
C SER A 519 20.76 21.42 7.02
N GLN A 520 21.14 20.39 7.80
CA GLN A 520 20.35 19.93 8.94
C GLN A 520 20.09 21.03 9.97
N GLY A 521 21.10 21.88 10.27
CA GLY A 521 20.92 23.04 11.15
C GLY A 521 19.96 24.09 10.57
N GLN A 522 20.02 24.35 9.26
CA GLN A 522 19.07 25.25 8.59
C GLN A 522 17.64 24.71 8.64
N LYS A 523 17.44 23.39 8.44
CA LYS A 523 16.12 22.76 8.61
C LYS A 523 15.58 22.99 10.03
N GLN A 524 16.45 22.85 11.04
CA GLN A 524 16.06 23.06 12.43
C GLN A 524 15.66 24.52 12.71
N LEU A 525 16.40 25.50 12.19
CA LEU A 525 16.01 26.92 12.30
C LEU A 525 14.65 27.20 11.63
N LEU A 526 14.34 26.57 10.48
CA LEU A 526 13.04 26.69 9.83
C LEU A 526 11.90 26.07 10.68
N THR A 527 12.15 24.94 11.33
CA THR A 527 11.15 24.34 12.23
C THR A 527 10.95 25.13 13.52
N ILE A 528 12.00 25.79 14.03
CA ILE A 528 11.89 26.73 15.15
C ILE A 528 11.08 27.97 14.72
N ALA A 529 11.33 28.53 13.52
CA ALA A 529 10.53 29.64 12.99
C ALA A 529 9.04 29.29 12.88
N ARG A 530 8.74 28.06 12.43
CA ARG A 530 7.37 27.50 12.41
C ARG A 530 6.74 27.49 13.80
N ALA A 531 7.48 27.05 14.81
CA ALA A 531 7.00 27.00 16.20
C ALA A 531 6.82 28.38 16.83
N ILE A 532 7.70 29.34 16.51
CA ILE A 532 7.55 30.76 16.91
C ILE A 532 6.27 31.34 16.32
N LEU A 533 6.03 31.11 15.02
CA LEU A 533 4.84 31.61 14.32
C LEU A 533 3.53 31.02 14.85
N ALA A 534 3.56 29.79 15.34
CA ALA A 534 2.40 29.12 15.94
C ALA A 534 1.96 29.74 17.26
N ASP A 535 2.85 30.41 17.98
CA ASP A 535 2.65 31.15 19.25
C ASP A 535 1.92 30.35 20.35
N SER A 536 2.26 29.08 20.49
CA SER A 536 1.67 28.18 21.49
C SER A 536 2.17 28.48 22.90
N LYS A 537 1.33 28.23 23.93
CA LYS A 537 1.65 28.54 25.35
C LYS A 537 2.55 27.50 26.01
N VAL A 538 2.48 26.26 25.57
CA VAL A 538 3.33 25.16 26.05
C VAL A 538 4.22 24.68 24.92
N MET A 539 5.52 24.64 25.15
CA MET A 539 6.52 24.22 24.16
C MET A 539 7.10 22.86 24.53
N ILE A 540 7.28 22.03 23.54
CA ILE A 540 7.93 20.73 23.65
C ILE A 540 9.11 20.70 22.69
N LEU A 541 10.31 20.53 23.24
CA LEU A 541 11.55 20.63 22.49
C LEU A 541 12.37 19.36 22.67
N ASP A 542 12.69 18.69 21.54
CA ASP A 542 13.58 17.52 21.54
C ASP A 542 14.94 17.94 20.95
N GLU A 543 15.96 18.03 21.81
CA GLU A 543 17.23 18.67 21.55
C GLU A 543 18.32 17.67 21.13
N ALA A 544 18.20 17.02 19.98
CA ALA A 544 19.28 16.21 19.45
C ALA A 544 19.91 16.85 18.19
N THR A 545 21.11 17.40 18.33
CA THR A 545 21.88 18.03 17.25
C THR A 545 23.26 17.40 17.10
N SER A 546 23.34 16.13 16.75
CA SER A 546 24.62 15.42 16.61
C SER A 546 25.41 15.74 15.31
N SER A 547 24.92 16.62 14.41
CA SER A 547 25.50 16.78 13.07
C SER A 547 25.48 18.24 12.56
N VAL A 548 25.61 19.22 13.46
CA VAL A 548 25.56 20.65 13.11
C VAL A 548 26.86 21.32 13.46
N ASP A 549 27.34 22.25 12.61
CA ASP A 549 28.52 23.04 12.90
C ASP A 549 28.32 23.98 14.10
N THR A 550 29.39 24.32 14.81
CA THR A 550 29.38 25.09 16.07
C THR A 550 28.72 26.49 15.91
N ARG A 551 28.86 27.13 14.74
CA ARG A 551 28.26 28.45 14.49
C ARG A 551 26.74 28.36 14.37
N THR A 552 26.27 27.41 13.57
CA THR A 552 24.82 27.15 13.41
C THR A 552 24.23 26.64 14.72
N GLU A 553 24.96 25.84 15.48
CA GLU A 553 24.56 25.40 16.81
C GLU A 553 24.29 26.56 17.78
N ALA A 554 25.17 27.57 17.80
CA ALA A 554 24.96 28.78 18.62
C ALA A 554 23.72 29.59 18.18
N LEU A 555 23.40 29.60 16.87
CA LEU A 555 22.18 30.22 16.37
C LEU A 555 20.93 29.44 16.76
N ILE A 556 20.96 28.13 16.67
CA ILE A 556 19.87 27.25 17.10
C ILE A 556 19.59 27.47 18.60
N GLN A 557 20.64 27.52 19.44
CA GLN A 557 20.47 27.76 20.89
C GLN A 557 19.77 29.11 21.15
N LYS A 558 20.22 30.19 20.51
CA LYS A 558 19.56 31.49 20.62
C LYS A 558 18.11 31.48 20.16
N ALA A 559 17.84 30.79 19.04
CA ALA A 559 16.49 30.65 18.53
C ALA A 559 15.58 29.86 19.50
N MET A 560 16.11 28.82 20.13
CA MET A 560 15.42 28.05 21.18
C MET A 560 15.15 28.88 22.44
N ASP A 561 16.14 29.69 22.88
CA ASP A 561 15.96 30.57 24.02
C ASP A 561 14.84 31.61 23.75
N ASN A 562 14.83 32.23 22.55
CA ASN A 562 13.75 33.12 22.12
C ASN A 562 12.39 32.40 22.05
N LEU A 563 12.36 31.15 21.59
CA LEU A 563 11.14 30.37 21.52
C LEU A 563 10.57 30.06 22.91
N MET A 564 11.42 29.83 23.90
CA MET A 564 11.01 29.49 25.28
C MET A 564 10.62 30.70 26.13
N GLU A 565 10.93 31.93 25.70
CA GLU A 565 10.68 33.13 26.48
C GLU A 565 9.17 33.34 26.74
N GLY A 566 8.79 33.44 28.02
CA GLY A 566 7.39 33.62 28.44
C GLY A 566 6.46 32.44 28.23
N ARG A 567 6.98 31.23 27.93
CA ARG A 567 6.22 30.02 27.66
C ARG A 567 6.65 28.88 28.59
N THR A 568 5.69 28.04 28.97
CA THR A 568 6.00 26.79 29.67
C THR A 568 6.69 25.84 28.71
N SER A 569 7.89 25.37 29.04
CA SER A 569 8.72 24.62 28.09
C SER A 569 9.22 23.31 28.68
N PHE A 570 8.93 22.21 28.01
CA PHE A 570 9.47 20.87 28.31
C PHE A 570 10.58 20.55 27.31
N VAL A 571 11.81 20.41 27.78
CA VAL A 571 12.97 20.17 26.95
C VAL A 571 13.57 18.81 27.27
N ILE A 572 13.61 17.90 26.28
CA ILE A 572 14.42 16.68 26.37
C ILE A 572 15.86 17.13 26.15
N ALA A 573 16.57 17.37 27.24
CA ALA A 573 17.86 18.03 27.20
C ALA A 573 18.99 17.03 26.97
N HIS A 574 19.77 17.31 25.91
CA HIS A 574 21.03 16.65 25.59
C HIS A 574 22.22 17.59 25.68
N ARG A 575 21.97 18.88 26.00
CA ARG A 575 23.01 19.92 26.11
C ARG A 575 23.10 20.46 27.52
N LEU A 576 24.35 20.70 27.92
CA LEU A 576 24.66 21.23 29.25
C LEU A 576 24.06 22.61 29.51
N SER A 577 24.08 23.50 28.50
CA SER A 577 23.52 24.87 28.61
C SER A 577 22.03 24.84 28.90
N THR A 578 21.28 23.99 28.23
CA THR A 578 19.83 23.86 28.42
C THR A 578 19.49 23.29 29.79
N ILE A 579 20.28 22.32 30.27
CA ILE A 579 20.10 21.73 31.60
C ILE A 579 20.37 22.76 32.70
N LYS A 580 21.47 23.51 32.59
CA LYS A 580 21.85 24.53 33.60
C LYS A 580 20.86 25.68 33.72
N ASN A 581 20.23 26.07 32.61
CA ASN A 581 19.30 27.20 32.57
C ASN A 581 17.83 26.81 32.83
N ALA A 582 17.57 25.56 33.16
CA ALA A 582 16.22 25.09 33.47
C ALA A 582 15.83 25.46 34.92
N ASP A 583 14.55 25.86 35.08
CA ASP A 583 14.00 26.16 36.44
C ASP A 583 13.85 24.86 37.26
N VAL A 584 13.49 23.77 36.57
CA VAL A 584 13.34 22.44 37.17
C VAL A 584 13.95 21.38 36.24
N ILE A 585 14.75 20.51 36.79
CA ILE A 585 15.29 19.33 36.13
C ILE A 585 14.58 18.10 36.68
N LEU A 586 13.98 17.32 35.78
CA LEU A 586 13.38 16.02 36.08
C LEU A 586 14.36 14.92 35.63
N VAL A 587 14.88 14.18 36.60
CA VAL A 587 15.81 13.08 36.32
C VAL A 587 15.02 11.79 36.25
N MET A 588 14.90 11.23 35.07
CA MET A 588 14.13 10.02 34.81
C MET A 588 15.02 8.78 34.70
N LYS A 589 14.59 7.70 35.34
CA LYS A 589 15.19 6.38 35.20
C LYS A 589 14.10 5.31 35.31
N ASP A 590 14.10 4.36 34.40
CA ASP A 590 13.18 3.22 34.36
C ASP A 590 11.68 3.61 34.49
N GLY A 591 11.31 4.78 33.96
CA GLY A 591 9.94 5.29 33.95
C GLY A 591 9.54 6.16 35.15
N ASP A 592 10.41 6.32 36.14
CA ASP A 592 10.18 7.10 37.33
C ASP A 592 10.97 8.41 37.36
N ILE A 593 10.47 9.42 38.09
CA ILE A 593 11.27 10.59 38.50
C ILE A 593 12.06 10.21 39.73
N ILE A 594 13.36 9.99 39.59
CA ILE A 594 14.23 9.62 40.75
C ILE A 594 14.80 10.83 41.48
N GLU A 595 14.95 11.97 40.78
CA GLU A 595 15.42 13.24 41.38
C GLU A 595 14.72 14.41 40.68
N GLN A 596 14.42 15.45 41.44
CA GLN A 596 13.86 16.71 40.98
C GLN A 596 14.49 17.88 41.73
N GLY A 597 14.79 18.98 41.02
CA GLY A 597 15.36 20.20 41.60
C GLY A 597 16.05 21.05 40.53
N ASN A 598 16.72 22.12 40.91
CA ASN A 598 17.56 22.89 39.99
C ASN A 598 18.97 22.29 39.86
N HIS A 599 19.78 22.85 38.95
CA HIS A 599 21.13 22.36 38.67
C HIS A 599 22.04 22.29 39.88
N GLU A 600 22.07 23.36 40.69
CA GLU A 600 22.94 23.48 41.88
C GLU A 600 22.51 22.52 42.98
N GLU A 601 21.20 22.42 43.26
CA GLU A 601 20.63 21.51 44.24
C GLU A 601 20.94 20.03 43.91
N LEU A 602 20.78 19.64 42.64
CA LEU A 602 20.97 18.26 42.21
C LEU A 602 22.47 17.88 42.21
N LEU A 603 23.36 18.79 41.84
CA LEU A 603 24.80 18.57 41.96
C LEU A 603 25.23 18.43 43.42
N ALA A 604 24.71 19.30 44.31
CA ALA A 604 25.02 19.25 45.75
C ALA A 604 24.54 17.95 46.43
N LYS A 605 23.45 17.34 45.92
CA LYS A 605 22.95 16.04 46.41
C LYS A 605 23.90 14.88 46.07
N GLY A 606 24.78 15.02 45.07
CA GLY A 606 25.71 13.97 44.65
C GLY A 606 25.05 12.68 44.14
N GLY A 607 23.79 12.76 43.73
CA GLY A 607 22.96 11.62 43.32
C GLY A 607 23.20 11.18 41.85
N PHE A 608 22.16 10.58 41.24
CA PHE A 608 22.23 10.08 39.87
C PHE A 608 22.45 11.20 38.87
N TYR A 609 21.86 12.38 39.09
CA TYR A 609 22.10 13.56 38.26
C TYR A 609 23.58 13.95 38.22
N ALA A 610 24.21 14.03 39.38
CA ALA A 610 25.63 14.38 39.47
C ALA A 610 26.51 13.34 38.75
N GLN A 611 26.18 12.03 38.87
CA GLN A 611 26.89 10.96 38.16
C GLN A 611 26.71 11.11 36.64
N LEU A 612 25.47 11.37 36.16
CA LEU A 612 25.19 11.59 34.76
C LEU A 612 25.90 12.82 34.19
N TYR A 613 25.91 13.89 34.96
CA TYR A 613 26.59 15.14 34.65
C TYR A 613 28.11 14.92 34.49
N ASN A 614 28.75 14.32 35.48
CA ASN A 614 30.19 14.08 35.48
C ASN A 614 30.59 13.12 34.32
N SER A 615 29.80 12.07 34.07
CA SER A 615 30.09 11.12 33.00
C SER A 615 29.93 11.68 31.58
N GLN A 616 29.08 12.69 31.39
CA GLN A 616 28.81 13.23 30.05
C GLN A 616 29.51 14.55 29.75
N PHE A 617 29.89 15.31 30.77
CA PHE A 617 30.32 16.71 30.60
C PHE A 617 31.64 17.06 31.27
N GLU A 618 32.17 16.29 32.24
CA GLU A 618 33.49 16.53 32.82
C GLU A 618 34.67 16.00 32.00
N GLU A 619 34.49 15.00 31.15
CA GLU A 619 35.54 14.53 30.22
C GLU A 619 35.78 15.50 29.04
N ALA A 620 34.97 16.52 28.87
CA ALA A 620 35.04 17.48 27.75
C ALA A 620 35.61 18.85 28.14
N ALA A 621 36.05 19.06 29.38
CA ALA A 621 36.75 20.23 29.91
C ALA A 621 38.20 19.90 30.20
#